data_3f0b65ab37c57fe9ef1bc4f93f99680b
#
_entry.id   3f0b65ab37c57fe9ef1bc4f93f99680b
#
_cell.length_a   1.000
_cell.length_b   1.000
_cell.length_c   1.000
_cell.angle_alpha   90.00
_cell.angle_beta   90.00
_cell.angle_gamma   90.00
#
_symmetry.space_group_name_H-M   'P 1'
#
loop_
_entity.id
_entity.type
_entity.pdbx_description
1 polymer ?
#
loop_
_entity_poly.entity_id
_entity_poly.type
_entity_poly.pdbx_seq_one_letter_code
_entity_poly.pdbx_strand_id
1 'polypeptide(L)'
;YADIVDSDLIIITAGVGRKPGETRLDLAAKNIAIARDVTQNIMKYYNGGAVMVISNPVDVITYLVQKESGLPAGRVFGTGTVLDSARFRYFLSTRLDADIRNVHGFTAGEHGESQFAVWSSVHISGMRLDSFCAKRGIALNKEDVMRDTVSSGAQVIKRKGVTNYAI
;
A
#
# COMPACT_ATOMS: atom_id res chain seq x y z
N TYR A 1 -3.45 -25.57 -0.48
CA TYR A 1 -4.01 -24.87 0.70
C TYR A 1 -3.80 -25.63 2.01
N ALA A 2 -3.68 -26.97 1.99
CA ALA A 2 -3.45 -27.74 3.22
C ALA A 2 -2.19 -27.31 4.00
N ASP A 3 -1.18 -26.82 3.30
CA ASP A 3 0.11 -26.41 3.88
C ASP A 3 0.03 -25.14 4.76
N ILE A 4 -1.13 -24.45 4.78
CA ILE A 4 -1.30 -23.22 5.58
C ILE A 4 -1.70 -23.47 7.03
N VAL A 5 -1.99 -24.73 7.43
CA VAL A 5 -2.56 -25.09 8.74
C VAL A 5 -1.76 -24.50 9.91
N ASP A 6 -0.43 -24.53 9.84
CA ASP A 6 0.47 -24.05 10.90
C ASP A 6 1.07 -22.65 10.60
N SER A 7 0.45 -21.88 9.71
CA SER A 7 0.97 -20.56 9.33
C SER A 7 0.54 -19.48 10.32
N ASP A 8 1.48 -18.72 10.85
CA ASP A 8 1.22 -17.52 11.66
C ASP A 8 0.73 -16.34 10.80
N LEU A 9 1.11 -16.33 9.52
CA LEU A 9 0.74 -15.30 8.56
C LEU A 9 0.46 -15.92 7.19
N ILE A 10 -0.73 -15.66 6.67
CA ILE A 10 -1.15 -16.03 5.32
C ILE A 10 -1.19 -14.76 4.47
N ILE A 11 -0.47 -14.75 3.34
CA ILE A 11 -0.37 -13.58 2.46
C ILE A 11 -1.12 -13.85 1.15
N ILE A 12 -2.13 -13.02 0.86
CA ILE A 12 -2.90 -13.08 -0.39
C ILE A 12 -2.29 -12.12 -1.41
N THR A 13 -1.64 -12.68 -2.43
CA THR A 13 -1.07 -11.94 -3.57
C THR A 13 -1.77 -12.27 -4.88
N ALA A 14 -2.76 -13.16 -4.85
CA ALA A 14 -3.47 -13.64 -6.03
C ALA A 14 -4.27 -12.52 -6.69
N GLY A 15 -4.16 -12.40 -8.01
CA GLY A 15 -4.88 -11.41 -8.79
C GLY A 15 -4.36 -11.34 -10.22
N VAL A 16 -5.11 -10.66 -11.07
CA VAL A 16 -4.73 -10.41 -12.46
C VAL A 16 -4.38 -8.94 -12.66
N GLY A 17 -3.45 -8.66 -13.56
CA GLY A 17 -3.11 -7.31 -13.98
C GLY A 17 -4.13 -6.75 -14.99
N ARG A 18 -4.20 -5.42 -15.08
CA ARG A 18 -5.06 -4.72 -16.02
C ARG A 18 -4.60 -4.97 -17.47
N LYS A 19 -5.53 -5.34 -18.35
CA LYS A 19 -5.27 -5.49 -19.78
C LYS A 19 -5.58 -4.18 -20.54
N PRO A 20 -4.96 -3.95 -21.72
CA PRO A 20 -5.32 -2.84 -22.58
C PRO A 20 -6.83 -2.85 -22.90
N GLY A 21 -7.49 -1.69 -22.79
CA GLY A 21 -8.92 -1.55 -23.02
C GLY A 21 -9.84 -1.95 -21.87
N GLU A 22 -9.32 -2.54 -20.80
CA GLU A 22 -10.08 -2.96 -19.62
C GLU A 22 -10.30 -1.76 -18.67
N THR A 23 -11.51 -1.64 -18.12
CA THR A 23 -11.81 -0.62 -17.13
C THR A 23 -11.26 -0.99 -15.75
N ARG A 24 -11.15 -0.02 -14.83
CA ARG A 24 -10.79 -0.30 -13.42
C ARG A 24 -11.85 -1.18 -12.73
N LEU A 25 -13.12 -1.03 -13.11
CA LEU A 25 -14.24 -1.81 -12.55
C LEU A 25 -14.20 -3.26 -13.01
N ASP A 26 -13.89 -3.51 -14.29
CA ASP A 26 -13.76 -4.88 -14.81
C ASP A 26 -12.62 -5.63 -14.12
N LEU A 27 -11.48 -4.96 -13.94
CA LEU A 27 -10.35 -5.52 -13.20
C LEU A 27 -10.72 -5.80 -11.74
N ALA A 28 -11.40 -4.86 -11.09
CA ALA A 28 -11.84 -5.02 -9.70
C ALA A 28 -12.79 -6.22 -9.56
N ALA A 29 -13.76 -6.36 -10.46
CA ALA A 29 -14.70 -7.49 -10.45
C ALA A 29 -13.98 -8.84 -10.56
N LYS A 30 -12.99 -8.95 -11.45
CA LYS A 30 -12.17 -10.18 -11.59
C LYS A 30 -11.38 -10.49 -10.32
N ASN A 31 -10.69 -9.50 -9.77
CA ASN A 31 -9.87 -9.69 -8.58
C ASN A 31 -10.72 -9.96 -7.33
N ILE A 32 -11.91 -9.40 -7.23
CA ILE A 32 -12.89 -9.73 -6.19
C ILE A 32 -13.32 -11.21 -6.29
N ALA A 33 -13.61 -11.72 -7.49
CA ALA A 33 -13.98 -13.12 -7.67
C ALA A 33 -12.83 -14.07 -7.28
N ILE A 34 -11.58 -13.74 -7.67
CA ILE A 34 -10.38 -14.50 -7.30
C ILE A 34 -10.19 -14.48 -5.77
N ALA A 35 -10.29 -13.30 -5.15
CA ALA A 35 -10.09 -13.14 -3.71
C ALA A 35 -11.15 -13.91 -2.90
N ARG A 36 -12.39 -13.96 -3.39
CA ARG A 36 -13.48 -14.75 -2.79
C ARG A 36 -13.16 -16.24 -2.81
N ASP A 37 -12.79 -16.77 -3.97
CA ASP A 37 -12.41 -18.19 -4.10
C ASP A 37 -11.22 -18.53 -3.20
N VAL A 38 -10.18 -17.70 -3.21
CA VAL A 38 -9.00 -17.87 -2.36
C VAL A 38 -9.38 -17.86 -0.88
N THR A 39 -10.23 -16.91 -0.46
CA THR A 39 -10.69 -16.82 0.93
C THR A 39 -11.45 -18.06 1.36
N GLN A 40 -12.38 -18.53 0.55
CA GLN A 40 -13.15 -19.75 0.83
C GLN A 40 -12.25 -20.98 0.94
N ASN A 41 -11.21 -21.07 0.13
CA ASN A 41 -10.26 -22.18 0.19
C ASN A 41 -9.31 -22.06 1.39
N ILE A 42 -8.86 -20.86 1.75
CA ILE A 42 -8.09 -20.62 2.99
C ILE A 42 -8.90 -21.08 4.21
N MET A 43 -10.16 -20.68 4.31
CA MET A 43 -10.98 -20.96 5.48
C MET A 43 -11.25 -22.46 5.73
N LYS A 44 -11.08 -23.32 4.72
CA LYS A 44 -11.17 -24.79 4.90
C LYS A 44 -10.01 -25.35 5.75
N TYR A 45 -8.88 -24.68 5.76
CA TYR A 45 -7.64 -25.14 6.43
C TYR A 45 -7.14 -24.14 7.48
N TYR A 46 -7.84 -23.02 7.67
CA TYR A 46 -7.43 -21.98 8.61
C TYR A 46 -7.49 -22.48 10.05
N ASN A 47 -6.37 -22.42 10.75
CA ASN A 47 -6.22 -22.86 12.13
C ASN A 47 -5.67 -21.74 13.05
N GLY A 48 -5.61 -20.51 12.58
CA GLY A 48 -5.10 -19.37 13.34
C GLY A 48 -4.22 -18.44 12.50
N GLY A 49 -3.51 -17.54 13.16
CA GLY A 49 -2.64 -16.57 12.50
C GLY A 49 -3.38 -15.33 11.97
N ALA A 50 -2.69 -14.57 11.17
CA ALA A 50 -3.21 -13.37 10.52
C ALA A 50 -3.28 -13.56 8.99
N VAL A 51 -4.17 -12.81 8.32
CA VAL A 51 -4.30 -12.81 6.87
C VAL A 51 -3.96 -11.41 6.36
N MET A 52 -2.91 -11.28 5.56
CA MET A 52 -2.47 -10.04 4.93
C MET A 52 -2.83 -10.02 3.45
N VAL A 53 -3.47 -8.95 3.00
CA VAL A 53 -3.84 -8.75 1.60
C VAL A 53 -2.88 -7.75 0.94
N ILE A 54 -2.33 -8.14 -0.20
CA ILE A 54 -1.47 -7.29 -1.05
C ILE A 54 -2.15 -7.00 -2.41
N SER A 55 -3.05 -7.88 -2.84
CA SER A 55 -3.72 -7.80 -4.15
C SER A 55 -4.55 -6.53 -4.29
N ASN A 56 -4.49 -5.89 -5.46
CA ASN A 56 -5.26 -4.68 -5.78
C ASN A 56 -6.63 -5.00 -6.44
N PRO A 57 -7.65 -4.16 -6.13
CA PRO A 57 -7.65 -3.00 -5.23
C PRO A 57 -7.63 -3.40 -3.75
N VAL A 58 -6.52 -3.09 -3.06
CA VAL A 58 -6.20 -3.67 -1.75
C VAL A 58 -7.25 -3.39 -0.67
N ASP A 59 -7.79 -2.18 -0.61
CA ASP A 59 -8.77 -1.81 0.42
C ASP A 59 -10.08 -2.59 0.25
N VAL A 60 -10.56 -2.70 -1.00
CA VAL A 60 -11.78 -3.44 -1.35
C VAL A 60 -11.60 -4.94 -1.09
N ILE A 61 -10.46 -5.50 -1.50
CA ILE A 61 -10.18 -6.93 -1.31
C ILE A 61 -10.00 -7.24 0.17
N THR A 62 -9.32 -6.40 0.93
CA THR A 62 -9.17 -6.57 2.39
C THR A 62 -10.53 -6.59 3.08
N TYR A 63 -11.42 -5.65 2.72
CA TYR A 63 -12.78 -5.61 3.25
C TYR A 63 -13.57 -6.89 2.91
N LEU A 64 -13.46 -7.36 1.65
CA LEU A 64 -14.10 -8.60 1.21
C LEU A 64 -13.60 -9.80 2.02
N VAL A 65 -12.27 -9.96 2.13
CA VAL A 65 -11.65 -11.07 2.86
C VAL A 65 -12.06 -11.03 4.34
N GLN A 66 -12.05 -9.86 4.97
CA GLN A 66 -12.51 -9.68 6.35
C GLN A 66 -13.96 -10.10 6.51
N LYS A 67 -14.83 -9.70 5.59
CA LYS A 67 -16.26 -9.99 5.66
C LYS A 67 -16.58 -11.46 5.40
N GLU A 68 -15.96 -12.09 4.41
CA GLU A 68 -16.24 -13.45 4.01
C GLU A 68 -15.55 -14.51 4.89
N SER A 69 -14.38 -14.17 5.45
CA SER A 69 -13.71 -15.07 6.40
C SER A 69 -14.40 -15.15 7.76
N GLY A 70 -15.14 -14.10 8.16
CA GLY A 70 -15.74 -14.00 9.49
C GLY A 70 -14.74 -13.92 10.64
N LEU A 71 -13.45 -13.69 10.34
CA LEU A 71 -12.40 -13.60 11.34
C LEU A 71 -12.57 -12.35 12.23
N PRO A 72 -12.09 -12.39 13.49
CA PRO A 72 -12.13 -11.24 14.38
C PRO A 72 -11.41 -10.03 13.79
N ALA A 73 -11.82 -8.82 14.21
CA ALA A 73 -11.14 -7.57 13.85
C ALA A 73 -9.64 -7.64 14.16
N GLY A 74 -8.80 -7.17 13.24
CA GLY A 74 -7.35 -7.21 13.36
C GLY A 74 -6.69 -8.51 12.91
N ARG A 75 -7.45 -9.56 12.57
CA ARG A 75 -6.91 -10.78 11.97
C ARG A 75 -6.74 -10.68 10.46
N VAL A 76 -7.49 -9.82 9.80
CA VAL A 76 -7.34 -9.51 8.38
C VAL A 76 -6.91 -8.06 8.23
N PHE A 77 -5.87 -7.81 7.46
CA PHE A 77 -5.41 -6.47 7.14
C PHE A 77 -4.78 -6.40 5.75
N GLY A 78 -4.84 -5.25 5.13
CA GLY A 78 -4.17 -4.97 3.85
C GLY A 78 -2.86 -4.24 4.06
N THR A 79 -2.00 -4.25 3.05
CA THR A 79 -0.78 -3.43 3.05
C THR A 79 -1.09 -1.93 2.97
N GLY A 80 -2.29 -1.56 2.54
CA GLY A 80 -2.75 -0.16 2.49
C GLY A 80 -1.71 0.75 1.84
N THR A 81 -1.34 1.81 2.54
CA THR A 81 -0.41 2.84 2.08
C THR A 81 1.06 2.57 2.46
N VAL A 82 1.46 1.35 2.77
CA VAL A 82 2.86 1.02 3.12
C VAL A 82 3.82 1.36 1.98
N LEU A 83 3.48 0.95 0.75
CA LEU A 83 4.30 1.26 -0.43
C LEU A 83 4.30 2.77 -0.73
N ASP A 84 3.14 3.42 -0.60
CA ASP A 84 3.03 4.87 -0.82
C ASP A 84 3.82 5.65 0.23
N SER A 85 3.85 5.19 1.46
CA SER A 85 4.69 5.75 2.53
C SER A 85 6.18 5.62 2.23
N ALA A 86 6.61 4.51 1.61
CA ALA A 86 7.99 4.36 1.16
C ALA A 86 8.33 5.35 0.04
N ARG A 87 7.43 5.53 -0.94
CA ARG A 87 7.55 6.52 -2.02
C ARG A 87 7.56 7.94 -1.48
N PHE A 88 6.68 8.25 -0.54
CA PHE A 88 6.61 9.53 0.14
C PHE A 88 7.94 9.89 0.83
N ARG A 89 8.53 8.94 1.58
CA ARG A 89 9.85 9.13 2.18
C ARG A 89 10.94 9.34 1.15
N TYR A 90 10.89 8.63 0.02
CA TYR A 90 11.82 8.81 -1.08
C TYR A 90 11.75 10.24 -1.65
N PHE A 91 10.56 10.75 -1.96
CA PHE A 91 10.42 12.10 -2.49
C PHE A 91 10.80 13.19 -1.48
N LEU A 92 10.54 12.96 -0.20
CA LEU A 92 11.04 13.86 0.86
C LEU A 92 12.56 13.84 0.92
N SER A 93 13.18 12.65 0.97
CA SER A 93 14.65 12.51 1.03
C SER A 93 15.33 13.25 -0.11
N THR A 94 14.83 13.08 -1.33
CA THR A 94 15.37 13.73 -2.52
C THR A 94 15.26 15.27 -2.46
N ARG A 95 14.11 15.81 -2.00
CA ARG A 95 13.90 17.27 -1.94
C ARG A 95 14.60 17.94 -0.77
N LEU A 96 14.85 17.19 0.28
CA LEU A 96 15.49 17.70 1.50
C LEU A 96 17.00 17.45 1.53
N ASP A 97 17.53 16.77 0.52
CA ASP A 97 18.93 16.31 0.51
C ASP A 97 19.28 15.61 1.83
N ALA A 98 18.46 14.64 2.22
CA ALA A 98 18.60 13.87 3.44
C ALA A 98 18.61 12.38 3.14
N ASP A 99 19.40 11.60 3.88
CA ASP A 99 19.42 10.14 3.76
C ASP A 99 18.01 9.59 4.07
N ILE A 100 17.48 8.74 3.19
CA ILE A 100 16.13 8.17 3.32
C ILE A 100 15.94 7.41 4.65
N ARG A 101 17.01 6.85 5.21
CA ARG A 101 16.99 6.15 6.50
C ARG A 101 16.68 7.09 7.67
N ASN A 102 16.93 8.38 7.49
CA ASN A 102 16.67 9.42 8.47
C ASN A 102 15.33 10.15 8.24
N VAL A 103 14.59 9.79 7.19
CA VAL A 103 13.28 10.36 6.87
C VAL A 103 12.19 9.47 7.41
N HIS A 104 11.45 9.95 8.39
CA HIS A 104 10.32 9.25 9.00
C HIS A 104 9.03 9.99 8.66
N GLY A 105 8.03 9.25 8.22
CA GLY A 105 6.73 9.78 7.82
C GLY A 105 5.95 8.73 7.04
N PHE A 106 4.66 8.92 6.95
CA PHE A 106 3.77 8.00 6.24
C PHE A 106 2.58 8.73 5.63
N THR A 107 1.98 8.06 4.65
CA THR A 107 0.67 8.40 4.10
C THR A 107 -0.39 7.53 4.73
N ALA A 108 -1.62 8.01 4.77
CA ALA A 108 -2.80 7.31 5.29
C ALA A 108 -3.99 7.48 4.35
N GLY A 109 -5.07 6.77 4.63
CA GLY A 109 -6.28 6.74 3.80
C GLY A 109 -6.28 5.57 2.83
N GLU A 110 -6.97 5.72 1.72
CA GLU A 110 -7.06 4.73 0.65
C GLU A 110 -5.71 4.54 -0.06
N HIS A 111 -5.38 3.32 -0.47
CA HIS A 111 -4.30 3.11 -1.43
C HIS A 111 -4.76 3.53 -2.84
N GLY A 112 -4.69 4.84 -3.11
CA GLY A 112 -5.19 5.45 -4.34
C GLY A 112 -5.02 6.97 -4.36
N GLU A 113 -5.92 7.64 -5.07
CA GLU A 113 -5.82 9.08 -5.29
C GLU A 113 -6.20 9.92 -4.05
N SER A 114 -6.99 9.36 -3.14
CA SER A 114 -7.46 10.04 -1.92
C SER A 114 -6.53 9.89 -0.70
N GLN A 115 -5.39 9.22 -0.86
CA GLN A 115 -4.39 9.15 0.20
C GLN A 115 -3.84 10.53 0.56
N PHE A 116 -3.43 10.69 1.80
CA PHE A 116 -2.85 11.95 2.30
C PHE A 116 -1.65 11.71 3.20
N ALA A 117 -0.71 12.64 3.24
CA ALA A 117 0.44 12.57 4.15
C ALA A 117 0.07 13.04 5.55
N VAL A 118 0.51 12.33 6.56
CA VAL A 118 0.39 12.73 7.96
C VAL A 118 1.56 13.65 8.30
N TRP A 119 1.50 14.89 7.83
CA TRP A 119 2.59 15.88 7.92
C TRP A 119 3.07 16.15 9.35
N SER A 120 2.17 16.08 10.33
CA SER A 120 2.49 16.28 11.74
C SER A 120 3.44 15.21 12.31
N SER A 121 3.48 14.03 11.68
CA SER A 121 4.36 12.92 12.06
C SER A 121 5.70 12.89 11.32
N VAL A 122 5.93 13.83 10.38
CA VAL A 122 7.16 13.83 9.58
C VAL A 122 8.34 14.37 10.39
N HIS A 123 9.38 13.55 10.48
CA HIS A 123 10.65 13.88 11.15
C HIS A 123 11.84 13.54 10.25
N ILE A 124 12.84 14.40 10.28
CA ILE A 124 14.12 14.21 9.59
C ILE A 124 15.23 14.18 10.64
N SER A 125 15.93 13.07 10.80
CA SER A 125 16.95 12.89 11.83
C SER A 125 16.46 13.27 13.23
N GLY A 126 15.20 12.90 13.57
CA GLY A 126 14.57 13.24 14.85
C GLY A 126 14.02 14.65 14.97
N MET A 127 14.27 15.54 14.01
CA MET A 127 13.75 16.90 13.98
C MET A 127 12.43 16.97 13.20
N ARG A 128 11.46 17.73 13.70
CA ARG A 128 10.20 17.97 12.96
C ARG A 128 10.49 18.61 11.60
N LEU A 129 9.74 18.24 10.59
CA LEU A 129 9.92 18.71 9.20
C LEU A 129 10.05 20.23 9.08
N ASP A 130 9.13 20.97 9.68
CA ASP A 130 9.12 22.44 9.54
C ASP A 130 10.35 23.07 10.18
N SER A 131 10.82 22.54 11.32
CA SER A 131 12.07 22.99 11.98
C SER A 131 13.31 22.63 11.16
N PHE A 132 13.33 21.45 10.55
CA PHE A 132 14.41 21.03 9.66
C PHE A 132 14.51 21.96 8.44
N CYS A 133 13.36 22.21 7.77
CA CYS A 133 13.30 23.10 6.62
C CYS A 133 13.74 24.53 6.97
N ALA A 134 13.25 25.08 8.07
CA ALA A 134 13.63 26.41 8.53
C ALA A 134 15.15 26.51 8.80
N LYS A 135 15.74 25.53 9.48
CA LYS A 135 17.18 25.50 9.79
C LYS A 135 18.04 25.39 8.53
N ARG A 136 17.56 24.72 7.48
CA ARG A 136 18.27 24.51 6.21
C ARG A 136 17.95 25.57 5.16
N GLY A 137 17.02 26.49 5.41
CA GLY A 137 16.54 27.45 4.42
C GLY A 137 15.81 26.81 3.23
N ILE A 138 15.17 25.67 3.44
CA ILE A 138 14.47 24.92 2.40
C ILE A 138 13.00 25.32 2.34
N ALA A 139 12.53 25.78 1.18
CA ALA A 139 11.12 26.00 0.90
C ALA A 139 10.53 24.72 0.29
N LEU A 140 9.99 23.84 1.11
CA LEU A 140 9.38 22.58 0.67
C LEU A 140 7.94 22.80 0.19
N ASN A 141 7.66 22.48 -1.07
CA ASN A 141 6.28 22.39 -1.57
C ASN A 141 5.69 21.00 -1.22
N LYS A 142 4.80 20.98 -0.23
CA LYS A 142 4.15 19.77 0.27
C LYS A 142 3.20 19.15 -0.78
N GLU A 143 2.56 19.96 -1.61
CA GLU A 143 1.65 19.52 -2.67
C GLU A 143 2.40 18.77 -3.77
N ASP A 144 3.57 19.25 -4.16
CA ASP A 144 4.42 18.57 -5.15
C ASP A 144 4.91 17.21 -4.65
N VAL A 145 5.24 17.08 -3.37
CA VAL A 145 5.61 15.81 -2.76
C VAL A 145 4.46 14.81 -2.86
N MET A 146 3.25 15.24 -2.51
CA MET A 146 2.06 14.37 -2.57
C MET A 146 1.69 14.00 -4.00
N ARG A 147 1.70 14.95 -4.93
CA ARG A 147 1.43 14.69 -6.35
C ARG A 147 2.37 13.60 -6.89
N ASP A 148 3.66 13.70 -6.61
CA ASP A 148 4.64 12.72 -7.10
C ASP A 148 4.50 11.37 -6.40
N THR A 149 4.15 11.36 -5.12
CA THR A 149 3.84 10.15 -4.36
C THR A 149 2.66 9.39 -4.98
N VAL A 150 1.53 10.07 -5.19
CA VAL A 150 0.30 9.49 -5.75
C VAL A 150 0.52 9.03 -7.19
N SER A 151 1.20 9.83 -8.02
CA SER A 151 1.43 9.51 -9.43
C SER A 151 2.48 8.43 -9.68
N SER A 152 3.24 8.07 -8.67
CA SER A 152 4.39 7.15 -8.75
C SER A 152 4.05 5.81 -9.39
N GLY A 153 2.91 5.20 -9.03
CA GLY A 153 2.45 3.95 -9.62
C GLY A 153 2.20 4.06 -11.13
N ALA A 154 1.56 5.15 -11.57
CA ALA A 154 1.31 5.41 -12.98
C ALA A 154 2.62 5.63 -13.77
N GLN A 155 3.62 6.27 -13.15
CA GLN A 155 4.95 6.46 -13.76
C GLN A 155 5.69 5.12 -13.93
N VAL A 156 5.59 4.20 -12.96
CA VAL A 156 6.15 2.85 -13.10
C VAL A 156 5.48 2.09 -14.24
N ILE A 157 4.14 2.12 -14.33
CA ILE A 157 3.39 1.49 -15.43
C ILE A 157 3.82 2.07 -16.79
N LYS A 158 3.97 3.39 -16.89
CA LYS A 158 4.40 4.05 -18.14
C LYS A 158 5.77 3.58 -18.62
N ARG A 159 6.69 3.27 -17.69
CA ARG A 159 8.06 2.87 -18.03
C ARG A 159 8.24 1.36 -18.17
N LYS A 160 7.54 0.58 -17.36
CA LYS A 160 7.71 -0.87 -17.22
C LYS A 160 6.55 -1.67 -17.83
N GLY A 161 5.41 -1.03 -18.11
CA GLY A 161 4.19 -1.67 -18.61
C GLY A 161 3.29 -2.25 -17.51
N VAL A 162 3.85 -2.56 -16.36
CA VAL A 162 3.15 -3.19 -15.22
C VAL A 162 3.71 -2.70 -13.89
N THR A 163 2.99 -2.94 -12.78
CA THR A 163 3.45 -2.65 -11.41
C THR A 163 3.78 -3.90 -10.60
N ASN A 164 3.98 -5.03 -11.26
CA ASN A 164 4.37 -6.26 -10.58
C ASN A 164 5.83 -6.20 -10.09
N TYR A 165 6.15 -7.11 -9.14
CA TYR A 165 7.48 -7.25 -8.50
C TYR A 165 7.95 -6.05 -7.69
N ALA A 166 7.05 -5.23 -7.19
CA ALA A 166 7.23 -4.19 -6.17
C ALA A 166 8.53 -3.36 -6.16
N ILE A 167 9.31 -3.38 -7.23
CA ILE A 167 10.60 -2.70 -7.34
C ILE A 167 10.57 -1.73 -8.51
#